data_0c399dc1a823105c75f800e2745fe3d3
#
_entry.id   0c399dc1a823105c75f800e2745fe3d3
#
_cell.length_a   1.000
_cell.length_b   1.000
_cell.length_c   1.000
_cell.angle_alpha   90.00
_cell.angle_beta   90.00
_cell.angle_gamma   90.00
#
_symmetry.space_group_name_H-M   'P 1'
#
loop_
_entity.id
_entity.type
_entity.pdbx_description
1 polymer ?
#
loop_
_entity_poly.entity_id
_entity_poly.type
_entity_poly.pdbx_seq_one_letter_code
_entity_poly.pdbx_strand_id
1 'polypeptide(L)'
;MKAWTLAATLTTVLAMAAPALAQGDVIAARRDGLKGIARQMEGIKAVVDQRGDPRGSAAGIAEMIRFFEGFPARFPAGSGTGDTRALAAIWTDRAGFEAANTNMVSQLRSLQAAAAAGDQAAFGAAFQQTGATCGACHRPYRAPAR
;
A
#
# COMPACT_ATOMS: atom_id res chain seq x y z
N MET A 1 7.90 41.85 -59.90
CA MET A 1 7.50 42.10 -58.54
C MET A 1 7.05 40.75 -57.98
N LYS A 2 7.86 40.09 -57.11
CA LYS A 2 7.54 38.77 -56.49
C LYS A 2 7.20 39.02 -55.03
N ALA A 3 5.93 38.76 -54.65
CA ALA A 3 5.46 38.83 -53.27
C ALA A 3 5.81 37.54 -52.56
N TRP A 4 6.60 37.58 -51.48
CA TRP A 4 6.85 36.47 -50.59
C TRP A 4 5.83 36.53 -49.44
N THR A 5 4.97 35.55 -49.37
CA THR A 5 4.07 35.33 -48.24
C THR A 5 4.81 34.56 -47.17
N LEU A 6 5.08 35.19 -46.01
CA LEU A 6 5.58 34.55 -44.80
C LEU A 6 4.41 33.82 -44.11
N ALA A 7 4.44 32.50 -44.15
CA ALA A 7 3.55 31.67 -43.33
C ALA A 7 4.13 31.55 -41.93
N ALA A 8 3.49 32.20 -40.95
CA ALA A 8 3.82 32.04 -39.53
C ALA A 8 3.19 30.72 -39.01
N THR A 9 4.04 29.74 -38.75
CA THR A 9 3.63 28.50 -38.09
C THR A 9 3.53 28.75 -36.58
N LEU A 10 2.30 28.80 -36.07
CA LEU A 10 2.00 28.87 -34.63
C LEU A 10 2.20 27.48 -34.01
N THR A 11 3.33 27.25 -33.35
CA THR A 11 3.60 26.03 -32.63
C THR A 11 2.89 26.09 -31.27
N THR A 12 1.78 25.37 -31.14
CA THR A 12 1.03 25.26 -29.89
C THR A 12 1.81 24.34 -28.96
N VAL A 13 2.43 24.87 -27.92
CA VAL A 13 3.03 24.10 -26.81
C VAL A 13 1.87 23.61 -25.93
N LEU A 14 1.51 22.36 -26.11
CA LEU A 14 0.56 21.67 -25.23
C LEU A 14 1.25 21.38 -23.90
N ALA A 15 0.93 22.16 -22.86
CA ALA A 15 1.48 21.98 -21.52
C ALA A 15 1.00 20.64 -20.95
N MET A 16 1.94 19.71 -20.66
CA MET A 16 1.69 18.43 -20.01
C MET A 16 1.42 18.63 -18.51
N ALA A 17 0.22 19.04 -18.12
CA ALA A 17 -0.22 19.15 -16.73
C ALA A 17 -0.85 17.84 -16.18
N ALA A 18 -1.02 16.80 -17.00
CA ALA A 18 -1.72 15.56 -16.64
C ALA A 18 -1.03 14.64 -15.60
N PRO A 19 0.31 14.56 -15.46
CA PRO A 19 0.90 13.59 -14.53
C PRO A 19 0.77 13.94 -13.05
N ALA A 20 0.67 15.22 -12.69
CA ALA A 20 0.67 15.65 -11.28
C ALA A 20 -0.63 15.30 -10.52
N LEU A 21 -1.79 15.41 -11.17
CA LEU A 21 -3.09 15.05 -10.59
C LEU A 21 -3.21 13.54 -10.38
N ALA A 22 -2.78 12.74 -11.35
CA ALA A 22 -2.77 11.28 -11.24
C ALA A 22 -1.84 10.78 -10.11
N GLN A 23 -0.74 11.49 -9.81
CA GLN A 23 0.15 11.16 -8.69
C GLN A 23 -0.49 11.46 -7.34
N GLY A 24 -1.22 12.57 -7.20
CA GLY A 24 -1.97 12.91 -5.99
C GLY A 24 -3.01 11.85 -5.64
N ASP A 25 -3.76 11.39 -6.62
CA ASP A 25 -4.80 10.36 -6.46
C ASP A 25 -4.21 9.00 -6.02
N VAL A 26 -3.06 8.60 -6.60
CA VAL A 26 -2.37 7.37 -6.22
C VAL A 26 -1.85 7.44 -4.78
N ILE A 27 -1.30 8.60 -4.37
CA ILE A 27 -0.81 8.82 -3.00
C ILE A 27 -1.98 8.77 -2.01
N ALA A 28 -3.08 9.45 -2.30
CA ALA A 28 -4.28 9.43 -1.46
C ALA A 28 -4.85 8.01 -1.34
N ALA A 29 -5.03 7.30 -2.45
CA ALA A 29 -5.58 5.96 -2.48
C ALA A 29 -4.76 4.96 -1.65
N ARG A 30 -3.41 4.98 -1.74
CA ARG A 30 -2.58 4.09 -0.92
C ARG A 30 -2.60 4.46 0.56
N ARG A 31 -2.66 5.76 0.90
CA ARG A 31 -2.77 6.21 2.30
C ARG A 31 -4.10 5.80 2.92
N ASP A 32 -5.18 5.99 2.22
CA ASP A 32 -6.53 5.64 2.71
C ASP A 32 -6.71 4.12 2.81
N GLY A 33 -6.18 3.38 1.85
CA GLY A 33 -6.10 1.93 1.96
C GLY A 33 -5.33 1.47 3.20
N LEU A 34 -4.15 2.04 3.46
CA LEU A 34 -3.36 1.70 4.66
C LEU A 34 -4.05 2.11 5.97
N LYS A 35 -4.82 3.21 6.00
CA LYS A 35 -5.68 3.54 7.16
C LYS A 35 -6.77 2.47 7.35
N GLY A 36 -7.33 1.95 6.26
CA GLY A 36 -8.27 0.83 6.29
C GLY A 36 -7.64 -0.41 6.91
N ILE A 37 -6.42 -0.78 6.47
CA ILE A 37 -5.65 -1.89 7.04
C ILE A 37 -5.41 -1.69 8.54
N ALA A 38 -5.02 -0.49 8.98
CA ALA A 38 -4.81 -0.20 10.40
C ALA A 38 -6.08 -0.44 11.22
N ARG A 39 -7.24 0.05 10.76
CA ARG A 39 -8.53 -0.22 11.44
C ARG A 39 -8.88 -1.70 11.51
N GLN A 40 -8.60 -2.46 10.44
CA GLN A 40 -8.79 -3.92 10.44
C GLN A 40 -7.90 -4.60 11.48
N MET A 41 -6.62 -4.21 11.56
CA MET A 41 -5.70 -4.75 12.56
C MET A 41 -6.12 -4.40 13.99
N GLU A 42 -6.67 -3.21 14.24
CA GLU A 42 -7.25 -2.84 15.55
C GLU A 42 -8.45 -3.72 15.90
N GLY A 43 -9.35 -4.00 14.96
CA GLY A 43 -10.45 -4.92 15.14
C GLY A 43 -9.99 -6.35 15.47
N ILE A 44 -8.98 -6.85 14.73
CA ILE A 44 -8.37 -8.16 14.99
C ILE A 44 -7.73 -8.21 16.38
N LYS A 45 -7.02 -7.13 16.76
CA LYS A 45 -6.44 -7.00 18.11
C LYS A 45 -7.51 -7.14 19.20
N ALA A 46 -8.65 -6.50 19.04
CA ALA A 46 -9.75 -6.61 20.00
C ALA A 46 -10.24 -8.05 20.15
N VAL A 47 -10.36 -8.80 19.04
CA VAL A 47 -10.72 -10.24 19.09
C VAL A 47 -9.67 -11.05 19.83
N VAL A 48 -8.38 -10.81 19.59
CA VAL A 48 -7.26 -11.50 20.27
C VAL A 48 -7.28 -11.18 21.77
N ASP A 49 -7.39 -9.91 22.15
CA ASP A 49 -7.36 -9.47 23.57
C ASP A 49 -8.55 -10.04 24.38
N GLN A 50 -9.72 -10.10 23.76
CA GLN A 50 -10.94 -10.60 24.38
C GLN A 50 -11.08 -12.14 24.29
N ARG A 51 -10.15 -12.82 23.63
CA ARG A 51 -10.25 -14.25 23.30
C ARG A 51 -11.57 -14.62 22.62
N GLY A 52 -12.04 -13.69 21.75
CA GLY A 52 -13.27 -13.86 20.99
C GLY A 52 -13.14 -14.88 19.86
N ASP A 53 -14.26 -15.23 19.22
CA ASP A 53 -14.24 -16.15 18.07
C ASP A 53 -13.55 -15.46 16.87
N PRO A 54 -12.42 -15.98 16.37
CA PRO A 54 -11.69 -15.36 15.28
C PRO A 54 -12.37 -15.49 13.92
N ARG A 55 -13.36 -16.39 13.77
CA ARG A 55 -14.01 -16.66 12.45
C ARG A 55 -14.60 -15.41 11.82
N GLY A 56 -15.13 -14.49 12.64
CA GLY A 56 -15.66 -13.22 12.18
C GLY A 56 -14.64 -12.31 11.51
N SER A 57 -13.34 -12.52 11.74
CA SER A 57 -12.27 -11.74 11.14
C SER A 57 -11.87 -12.20 9.73
N ALA A 58 -12.26 -13.40 9.30
CA ALA A 58 -11.75 -14.04 8.08
C ALA A 58 -12.04 -13.22 6.81
N ALA A 59 -13.22 -12.61 6.70
CA ALA A 59 -13.59 -11.79 5.55
C ALA A 59 -12.74 -10.50 5.46
N GLY A 60 -12.56 -9.79 6.58
CA GLY A 60 -11.71 -8.60 6.65
C GLY A 60 -10.25 -8.92 6.32
N ILE A 61 -9.74 -10.05 6.79
CA ILE A 61 -8.37 -10.50 6.45
C ILE A 61 -8.25 -10.78 4.95
N ALA A 62 -9.27 -11.37 4.32
CA ALA A 62 -9.29 -11.58 2.86
C ALA A 62 -9.20 -10.25 2.09
N GLU A 63 -9.84 -9.20 2.57
CA GLU A 63 -9.72 -7.84 1.98
C GLU A 63 -8.32 -7.28 2.15
N MET A 64 -7.68 -7.47 3.31
CA MET A 64 -6.29 -7.07 3.53
C MET A 64 -5.35 -7.81 2.57
N ILE A 65 -5.53 -9.10 2.34
CA ILE A 65 -4.75 -9.88 1.37
C ILE A 65 -4.88 -9.28 -0.02
N ARG A 66 -6.10 -9.06 -0.53
CA ARG A 66 -6.33 -8.43 -1.84
C ARG A 66 -5.68 -7.05 -1.96
N PHE A 67 -5.73 -6.25 -0.90
CA PHE A 67 -5.08 -4.95 -0.88
C PHE A 67 -3.56 -5.07 -1.07
N PHE A 68 -2.90 -5.98 -0.32
CA PHE A 68 -1.46 -6.15 -0.39
C PHE A 68 -1.01 -6.88 -1.66
N GLU A 69 -1.80 -7.76 -2.26
CA GLU A 69 -1.49 -8.36 -3.58
C GLU A 69 -1.36 -7.28 -4.67
N GLY A 70 -2.16 -6.21 -4.62
CA GLY A 70 -2.05 -5.07 -5.53
C GLY A 70 -1.17 -3.92 -5.02
N PHE A 71 -0.55 -4.03 -3.83
CA PHE A 71 0.10 -2.90 -3.17
C PHE A 71 1.34 -2.37 -3.90
N PRO A 72 2.27 -3.20 -4.42
CA PRO A 72 3.43 -2.71 -5.16
C PRO A 72 3.10 -1.84 -6.37
N ALA A 73 2.01 -2.13 -7.08
CA ALA A 73 1.56 -1.34 -8.22
C ALA A 73 1.08 0.08 -7.83
N ARG A 74 0.79 0.32 -6.54
CA ARG A 74 0.41 1.65 -6.03
C ARG A 74 1.60 2.59 -5.82
N PHE A 75 2.80 2.19 -6.24
CA PHE A 75 4.03 2.98 -6.21
C PHE A 75 4.63 3.13 -7.61
N PRO A 76 3.91 3.77 -8.56
CA PRO A 76 4.48 4.07 -9.86
C PRO A 76 5.64 5.07 -9.74
N ALA A 77 6.47 5.15 -10.76
CA ALA A 77 7.54 6.14 -10.83
C ALA A 77 7.00 7.56 -10.61
N GLY A 78 7.73 8.40 -9.89
CA GLY A 78 7.33 9.78 -9.60
C GLY A 78 6.36 9.94 -8.41
N SER A 79 5.73 8.86 -7.87
CA SER A 79 4.78 8.96 -6.77
C SER A 79 5.43 9.01 -5.36
N GLY A 80 6.70 9.40 -5.30
CA GLY A 80 7.48 9.54 -4.06
C GLY A 80 7.51 10.95 -3.48
N THR A 81 6.88 11.93 -4.13
CA THR A 81 6.86 13.34 -3.73
C THR A 81 5.45 13.79 -3.33
N GLY A 82 5.34 14.88 -2.59
CA GLY A 82 4.05 15.40 -2.11
C GLY A 82 3.68 14.87 -0.71
N ASP A 83 2.38 14.71 -0.43
CA ASP A 83 1.87 14.29 0.88
C ASP A 83 2.05 12.78 1.11
N THR A 84 3.30 12.36 1.19
CA THR A 84 3.68 10.95 1.36
C THR A 84 4.85 10.82 2.35
N ARG A 85 4.92 9.65 3.01
CA ARG A 85 6.09 9.23 3.79
C ARG A 85 6.86 8.09 3.12
N ALA A 86 6.57 7.81 1.85
CA ALA A 86 7.31 6.82 1.08
C ALA A 86 8.77 7.27 0.91
N LEU A 87 9.71 6.39 1.24
CA LEU A 87 11.14 6.64 1.05
C LEU A 87 11.58 6.22 -0.36
N ALA A 88 12.62 6.84 -0.88
CA ALA A 88 13.19 6.55 -2.20
C ALA A 88 13.56 5.07 -2.37
N ALA A 89 13.89 4.39 -1.27
CA ALA A 89 14.19 2.96 -1.24
C ALA A 89 13.10 2.08 -1.88
N ILE A 90 11.83 2.49 -1.89
CA ILE A 90 10.74 1.77 -2.57
C ILE A 90 11.02 1.59 -4.06
N TRP A 91 11.70 2.55 -4.69
CA TRP A 91 12.01 2.53 -6.13
C TRP A 91 13.44 2.09 -6.42
N THR A 92 14.40 2.38 -5.53
CA THR A 92 15.82 2.02 -5.71
C THR A 92 16.14 0.59 -5.26
N ASP A 93 15.36 0.04 -4.31
CA ASP A 93 15.39 -1.35 -3.86
C ASP A 93 14.02 -2.02 -4.10
N ARG A 94 13.59 -2.01 -5.34
CA ARG A 94 12.27 -2.54 -5.72
C ARG A 94 12.09 -4.00 -5.33
N ALA A 95 13.09 -4.81 -5.54
CA ALA A 95 13.05 -6.24 -5.20
C ALA A 95 12.87 -6.47 -3.69
N GLY A 96 13.58 -5.74 -2.83
CA GLY A 96 13.42 -5.81 -1.38
C GLY A 96 12.04 -5.34 -0.92
N PHE A 97 11.50 -4.28 -1.54
CA PHE A 97 10.14 -3.80 -1.25
C PHE A 97 9.08 -4.85 -1.61
N GLU A 98 9.19 -5.47 -2.77
CA GLU A 98 8.27 -6.53 -3.21
C GLU A 98 8.38 -7.79 -2.35
N ALA A 99 9.59 -8.17 -1.94
CA ALA A 99 9.80 -9.28 -1.01
C ALA A 99 9.17 -9.02 0.36
N ALA A 100 9.29 -7.80 0.90
CA ALA A 100 8.62 -7.41 2.13
C ALA A 100 7.09 -7.48 2.01
N ASN A 101 6.54 -7.06 0.87
CA ASN A 101 5.12 -7.17 0.59
C ASN A 101 4.66 -8.64 0.45
N THR A 102 5.44 -9.48 -0.21
CA THR A 102 5.15 -10.92 -0.34
C THR A 102 5.12 -11.60 1.03
N ASN A 103 6.04 -11.24 1.93
CA ASN A 103 6.02 -11.72 3.31
C ASN A 103 4.74 -11.28 4.04
N MET A 104 4.30 -10.02 3.89
CA MET A 104 3.04 -9.55 4.46
C MET A 104 1.85 -10.40 4.00
N VAL A 105 1.73 -10.66 2.68
CA VAL A 105 0.66 -11.50 2.12
C VAL A 105 0.70 -12.90 2.73
N SER A 106 1.89 -13.50 2.88
CA SER A 106 2.07 -14.81 3.50
C SER A 106 1.58 -14.85 4.94
N GLN A 107 1.95 -13.85 5.77
CA GLN A 107 1.50 -13.77 7.16
C GLN A 107 -0.02 -13.56 7.28
N LEU A 108 -0.59 -12.74 6.40
CA LEU A 108 -2.05 -12.54 6.35
C LEU A 108 -2.80 -13.82 5.97
N ARG A 109 -2.25 -14.65 5.07
CA ARG A 109 -2.84 -15.95 4.74
C ARG A 109 -2.79 -16.91 5.92
N SER A 110 -1.70 -16.93 6.69
CA SER A 110 -1.60 -17.72 7.92
C SER A 110 -2.63 -17.24 8.97
N LEU A 111 -2.78 -15.92 9.13
CA LEU A 111 -3.78 -15.33 10.02
C LEU A 111 -5.20 -15.69 9.58
N GLN A 112 -5.48 -15.65 8.27
CA GLN A 112 -6.77 -16.06 7.72
C GLN A 112 -7.10 -17.52 7.96
N ALA A 113 -6.11 -18.42 7.78
CA ALA A 113 -6.29 -19.85 8.02
C ALA A 113 -6.61 -20.14 9.49
N ALA A 114 -5.91 -19.50 10.41
CA ALA A 114 -6.18 -19.62 11.85
C ALA A 114 -7.57 -19.07 12.22
N ALA A 115 -7.98 -17.93 11.60
CA ALA A 115 -9.31 -17.37 11.78
C ALA A 115 -10.40 -18.34 11.29
N ALA A 116 -10.26 -18.89 10.08
CA ALA A 116 -11.23 -19.83 9.50
C ALA A 116 -11.36 -21.11 10.33
N ALA A 117 -10.26 -21.60 10.88
CA ALA A 117 -10.26 -22.77 11.79
C ALA A 117 -10.91 -22.47 13.15
N GLY A 118 -11.03 -21.21 13.55
CA GLY A 118 -11.47 -20.83 14.89
C GLY A 118 -10.40 -21.11 15.97
N ASP A 119 -9.14 -21.29 15.57
CA ASP A 119 -8.03 -21.55 16.48
C ASP A 119 -7.49 -20.25 17.08
N GLN A 120 -7.92 -19.93 18.28
CA GLN A 120 -7.53 -18.71 19.00
C GLN A 120 -6.03 -18.63 19.28
N ALA A 121 -5.37 -19.74 19.59
CA ALA A 121 -3.95 -19.74 19.91
C ALA A 121 -3.12 -19.45 18.63
N ALA A 122 -3.41 -20.16 17.54
CA ALA A 122 -2.80 -19.92 16.25
C ALA A 122 -3.13 -18.52 15.72
N PHE A 123 -4.35 -18.03 15.92
CA PHE A 123 -4.78 -16.68 15.50
C PHE A 123 -3.99 -15.58 16.22
N GLY A 124 -3.83 -15.69 17.54
CA GLY A 124 -3.02 -14.76 18.34
C GLY A 124 -1.55 -14.76 17.91
N ALA A 125 -0.95 -15.93 17.67
CA ALA A 125 0.42 -16.07 17.21
C ALA A 125 0.59 -15.45 15.79
N ALA A 126 -0.32 -15.75 14.86
CA ALA A 126 -0.30 -15.22 13.50
C ALA A 126 -0.52 -13.70 13.48
N PHE A 127 -1.36 -13.15 14.37
CA PHE A 127 -1.54 -11.71 14.53
C PHE A 127 -0.23 -11.01 14.92
N GLN A 128 0.51 -11.55 15.88
CA GLN A 128 1.82 -11.01 16.29
C GLN A 128 2.82 -11.03 15.14
N GLN A 129 2.91 -12.13 14.37
CA GLN A 129 3.78 -12.25 13.21
C GLN A 129 3.40 -11.25 12.12
N THR A 130 2.11 -11.09 11.84
CA THR A 130 1.61 -10.08 10.90
C THR A 130 2.01 -8.67 11.35
N GLY A 131 1.86 -8.34 12.64
CA GLY A 131 2.29 -7.06 13.20
C GLY A 131 3.80 -6.81 13.04
N ALA A 132 4.62 -7.84 13.23
CA ALA A 132 6.07 -7.75 13.06
C ALA A 132 6.46 -7.40 11.59
N THR A 133 5.72 -7.91 10.60
CA THR A 133 5.98 -7.57 9.19
C THR A 133 5.69 -6.11 8.86
N CYS A 134 4.72 -5.48 9.52
CA CYS A 134 4.47 -4.04 9.38
C CYS A 134 5.73 -3.23 9.74
N GLY A 135 6.34 -3.52 10.89
CA GLY A 135 7.56 -2.87 11.33
C GLY A 135 8.76 -3.16 10.42
N ALA A 136 8.90 -4.40 9.95
CA ALA A 136 9.98 -4.80 9.06
C ALA A 136 9.96 -4.03 7.73
N CYS A 137 8.77 -3.86 7.13
CA CYS A 137 8.58 -3.08 5.91
C CYS A 137 8.73 -1.57 6.16
N HIS A 138 8.18 -1.07 7.27
CA HIS A 138 8.21 0.37 7.55
C HIS A 138 9.61 0.92 7.79
N ARG A 139 10.52 0.17 8.42
CA ARG A 139 11.88 0.64 8.72
C ARG A 139 12.65 1.12 7.48
N PRO A 140 12.77 0.33 6.39
CA PRO A 140 13.51 0.76 5.20
C PRO A 140 12.68 1.63 4.23
N TYR A 141 11.34 1.55 4.24
CA TYR A 141 10.50 2.08 3.16
C TYR A 141 9.56 3.22 3.56
N ARG A 142 9.49 3.57 4.86
CA ARG A 142 8.60 4.64 5.36
C ARG A 142 9.33 5.59 6.30
N ALA A 143 9.26 6.91 6.03
CA ALA A 143 9.75 7.92 6.96
C ALA A 143 8.95 7.90 8.29
N PRO A 144 9.59 8.25 9.43
CA PRO A 144 8.92 8.45 10.72
C PRO A 144 7.73 9.43 10.61
N ALA A 145 6.81 9.36 11.57
CA ALA A 145 5.81 10.42 11.73
C ALA A 145 6.51 11.72 12.15
N ARG A 146 6.07 12.83 11.56
CA ARG A 146 6.47 14.17 11.99
C ARG A 146 5.61 14.60 13.15
#